data_17165a82b6018e2b8e63cbb585fb0be3
#
_entry.id   17165a82b6018e2b8e63cbb585fb0be3
#
_cell.length_a   1.000
_cell.length_b   1.000
_cell.length_c   1.000
_cell.angle_alpha   90.00
_cell.angle_beta   90.00
_cell.angle_gamma   90.00
#
_symmetry.space_group_name_H-M   'P 1'
#
loop_
_entity.id
_entity.type
_entity.pdbx_description
1 polymer ?
#
loop_
_entity_poly.entity_id
_entity_poly.type
_entity_poly.pdbx_seq_one_letter_code
_entity_poly.pdbx_strand_id
1 'polypeptide(L)'
;MKNYIQHSVKVMIAVALIALGSACKKSDSPEPPKPENGKITIENAALVTALKEQGFTFEGNTLVVNDKVRTTTSLNLSGKQLTDVKGLDAFPALSEVNLSNNKFAQTFDFGTLPATVKSVNLSGNELYDFKNLATTDYSDNAQEPYKLIRSFDKLVLPATAKYNMDVLPAYVKLAPKSDVQMLNAQGTAEKYTTLREVPDPVLLQYLKANFASVFSGDKIDISKSIKVDERANAVKILKGEEGYNEPEFANLKNLEGIIFITNNPLFRGDVEIRTLPDENFVVDNLKISPKTGSVVLYGVSTPNLNLTRAEDLFAFWAVHNKGITNVNLSASKKIMQRGETSHLGFVGDFIIIADCPNLKTFTLPDVSKSTVSPISIFAISLLELPKLTSTIDLSKIQVFSSLQLAKIPATTKIIYPTEIKYFTIGGNKEKEGQFGKLNLTITKDIYDKEETKAFIQKYLPNNRITTSYNFVDNLLEDSEIYDYTDTNNESGRPSIHSRSSLNRANNKELTLNEIVKLRFGNSKHKK
;
A
#
# COMPACT_ATOMS: atom_id res chain seq x y z
N MET A 1 13.40 -10.98 61.24
CA MET A 1 14.67 -11.73 61.38
C MET A 1 15.37 -11.71 60.01
N LYS A 2 16.57 -11.09 60.03
CA LYS A 2 17.76 -11.30 59.17
C LYS A 2 17.52 -11.20 57.64
N ASN A 3 17.89 -10.07 56.98
CA ASN A 3 19.23 -9.68 56.51
C ASN A 3 19.87 -10.68 55.54
N TYR A 4 20.19 -10.19 54.30
CA TYR A 4 21.51 -10.26 53.66
C TYR A 4 21.35 -9.60 52.27
N ILE A 5 21.95 -8.52 52.07
CA ILE A 5 23.28 -7.99 51.69
C ILE A 5 23.36 -7.67 50.20
N GLN A 6 23.57 -6.36 49.99
CA GLN A 6 23.98 -5.70 48.75
C GLN A 6 25.38 -6.17 48.28
N HIS A 7 25.61 -6.20 47.00
CA HIS A 7 26.93 -5.97 46.43
C HIS A 7 26.89 -4.93 45.33
N SER A 8 27.39 -3.76 45.68
CA SER A 8 27.72 -2.66 44.80
C SER A 8 29.08 -2.93 44.14
N VAL A 9 29.16 -2.79 42.82
CA VAL A 9 30.45 -2.64 42.14
C VAL A 9 30.60 -1.17 41.75
N LYS A 10 31.47 -0.49 42.47
CA LYS A 10 31.97 0.86 42.16
C LYS A 10 33.09 0.73 41.14
N VAL A 11 32.93 1.35 39.97
CA VAL A 11 34.06 1.66 39.09
C VAL A 11 34.47 3.10 39.36
N MET A 12 35.65 3.28 39.90
CA MET A 12 36.32 4.57 40.06
C MET A 12 36.87 5.04 38.71
N ILE A 13 36.47 6.23 38.28
CA ILE A 13 37.18 6.98 37.26
C ILE A 13 37.96 8.08 37.97
N ALA A 14 39.27 8.01 37.83
CA ALA A 14 40.20 9.00 38.35
C ALA A 14 40.06 10.31 37.57
N VAL A 15 39.80 11.39 38.29
CA VAL A 15 39.87 12.77 37.78
C VAL A 15 41.29 13.27 37.93
N ALA A 16 41.99 13.49 36.85
CA ALA A 16 43.22 14.28 36.83
C ALA A 16 42.85 15.72 36.45
N LEU A 17 42.84 16.62 37.43
CA LEU A 17 42.82 18.06 37.21
C LEU A 17 44.20 18.51 36.71
N ILE A 18 44.23 19.08 35.52
CA ILE A 18 45.28 20.00 35.11
C ILE A 18 44.60 21.32 34.73
N ALA A 19 44.79 22.29 35.63
CA ALA A 19 44.45 23.67 35.38
C ALA A 19 45.56 24.31 34.56
N LEU A 20 45.25 24.87 33.38
CA LEU A 20 46.02 25.93 32.73
C LEU A 20 45.14 26.73 31.77
N GLY A 21 45.01 27.98 32.06
CA GLY A 21 45.09 29.09 31.09
C GLY A 21 43.91 29.34 30.17
N SER A 22 43.21 30.40 30.48
CA SER A 22 42.29 31.15 29.64
C SER A 22 42.77 31.37 28.20
N ALA A 23 41.98 30.91 27.25
CA ALA A 23 41.84 31.58 25.94
C ALA A 23 40.46 31.23 25.37
N CYS A 24 39.57 32.23 25.29
CA CYS A 24 38.36 32.16 24.52
C CYS A 24 38.70 31.86 23.06
N LYS A 25 38.49 30.65 22.59
CA LYS A 25 38.31 30.33 21.18
C LYS A 25 36.85 30.05 20.93
N LYS A 26 36.26 30.88 20.07
CA LYS A 26 34.99 30.60 19.41
C LYS A 26 35.00 29.14 18.96
N SER A 27 33.97 28.40 19.28
CA SER A 27 33.69 27.09 18.70
C SER A 27 33.36 27.29 17.20
N ASP A 28 34.36 27.12 16.39
CA ASP A 28 34.14 26.92 14.95
C ASP A 28 33.46 25.56 14.82
N SER A 29 32.17 25.59 14.51
CA SER A 29 31.52 24.43 13.85
C SER A 29 32.34 24.13 12.59
N PRO A 30 32.65 22.86 12.29
CA PRO A 30 33.38 22.56 11.07
C PRO A 30 32.57 23.07 9.89
N GLU A 31 33.13 24.07 9.22
CA GLU A 31 32.65 24.53 7.92
C GLU A 31 32.59 23.28 7.02
N PRO A 32 31.49 23.04 6.27
CA PRO A 32 31.48 21.94 5.34
C PRO A 32 32.68 22.08 4.39
N PRO A 33 33.37 20.98 4.07
CA PRO A 33 34.61 21.04 3.30
C PRO A 33 34.37 21.83 2.02
N LYS A 34 35.06 22.96 1.85
CA LYS A 34 35.09 23.67 0.58
C LYS A 34 35.63 22.70 -0.46
N PRO A 35 34.91 22.50 -1.60
CA PRO A 35 35.40 21.60 -2.63
C PRO A 35 36.78 22.12 -3.09
N GLU A 36 37.81 21.37 -2.76
CA GLU A 36 39.15 21.59 -3.30
C GLU A 36 39.07 21.41 -4.79
N ASN A 37 39.30 22.28 -5.61
CA ASN A 37 39.35 22.24 -7.08
C ASN A 37 38.06 22.50 -7.87
N GLY A 38 37.19 23.36 -7.48
CA GLY A 38 36.26 24.02 -8.43
C GLY A 38 35.53 23.17 -9.49
N LYS A 39 35.42 21.84 -9.30
CA LYS A 39 34.79 20.92 -10.27
C LYS A 39 33.89 19.92 -9.53
N ILE A 40 32.62 19.82 -9.96
CA ILE A 40 31.63 18.91 -9.38
C ILE A 40 30.98 18.12 -10.52
N THR A 41 31.03 16.80 -10.45
CA THR A 41 30.36 15.93 -11.43
C THR A 41 28.88 15.83 -11.09
N ILE A 42 28.02 16.13 -12.05
CA ILE A 42 26.56 16.00 -11.97
C ILE A 42 26.12 14.80 -12.81
N GLU A 43 25.53 13.79 -12.19
CA GLU A 43 25.12 12.56 -12.87
C GLU A 43 23.81 12.75 -13.66
N ASN A 44 22.93 13.64 -13.20
CA ASN A 44 21.65 13.89 -13.86
C ASN A 44 21.86 14.66 -15.17
N ALA A 45 21.80 13.95 -16.31
CA ALA A 45 22.03 14.53 -17.64
C ALA A 45 21.01 15.64 -17.98
N ALA A 46 19.77 15.56 -17.52
CA ALA A 46 18.77 16.59 -17.73
C ALA A 46 19.14 17.89 -16.96
N LEU A 47 19.65 17.75 -15.73
CA LEU A 47 20.14 18.88 -14.95
C LEU A 47 21.39 19.52 -15.60
N VAL A 48 22.34 18.70 -16.08
CA VAL A 48 23.52 19.20 -16.84
C VAL A 48 23.06 20.00 -18.03
N THR A 49 22.11 19.49 -18.81
CA THR A 49 21.60 20.20 -20.00
C THR A 49 20.94 21.53 -19.60
N ALA A 50 20.07 21.51 -18.59
CA ALA A 50 19.38 22.70 -18.12
C ALA A 50 20.32 23.79 -17.59
N LEU A 51 21.40 23.39 -16.92
CA LEU A 51 22.43 24.32 -16.43
C LEU A 51 23.30 24.87 -17.57
N LYS A 52 23.67 24.05 -18.57
CA LYS A 52 24.35 24.51 -19.77
C LYS A 52 23.54 25.57 -20.54
N GLU A 53 22.25 25.35 -20.69
CA GLU A 53 21.33 26.33 -21.31
C GLU A 53 21.28 27.66 -20.55
N GLN A 54 21.51 27.65 -19.23
CA GLN A 54 21.63 28.85 -18.41
C GLN A 54 23.06 29.44 -18.40
N GLY A 55 23.94 28.89 -19.22
CA GLY A 55 25.32 29.42 -19.43
C GLY A 55 26.30 29.05 -18.32
N PHE A 56 26.06 27.94 -17.58
CA PHE A 56 27.06 27.36 -16.70
C PHE A 56 28.08 26.54 -17.52
N THR A 57 29.35 26.62 -17.11
CA THR A 57 30.45 25.95 -17.81
C THR A 57 30.60 24.51 -17.33
N PHE A 58 30.72 23.59 -18.30
CA PHE A 58 30.90 22.16 -18.04
C PHE A 58 32.05 21.59 -18.87
N GLU A 59 32.78 20.65 -18.27
CA GLU A 59 33.69 19.74 -18.96
C GLU A 59 33.03 18.35 -18.94
N GLY A 60 32.39 17.94 -20.05
CA GLY A 60 31.53 16.77 -20.06
C GLY A 60 30.31 16.95 -19.14
N ASN A 61 30.21 16.14 -18.06
CA ASN A 61 29.21 16.26 -17.01
C ASN A 61 29.74 16.93 -15.73
N THR A 62 30.96 17.47 -15.78
CA THR A 62 31.60 18.10 -14.63
C THR A 62 31.37 19.61 -14.69
N LEU A 63 30.64 20.15 -13.73
CA LEU A 63 30.41 21.59 -13.57
C LEU A 63 31.71 22.27 -13.10
N VAL A 64 32.08 23.32 -13.80
CA VAL A 64 33.21 24.20 -13.39
C VAL A 64 32.68 25.21 -12.39
N VAL A 65 33.11 25.10 -11.12
CA VAL A 65 32.67 25.97 -10.03
C VAL A 65 33.43 27.30 -10.10
N ASN A 66 32.87 28.26 -10.81
CA ASN A 66 33.34 29.63 -10.95
C ASN A 66 32.50 30.63 -10.13
N ASP A 67 32.77 31.92 -10.26
CA ASP A 67 32.01 32.93 -9.50
C ASP A 67 30.51 32.93 -9.84
N LYS A 68 30.15 32.64 -11.09
CA LYS A 68 28.73 32.49 -11.46
C LYS A 68 28.04 31.40 -10.63
N VAL A 69 28.66 30.23 -10.48
CA VAL A 69 28.14 29.15 -9.66
C VAL A 69 28.05 29.57 -8.19
N ARG A 70 29.10 30.23 -7.68
CA ARG A 70 29.17 30.63 -6.26
C ARG A 70 28.18 31.71 -5.88
N THR A 71 27.82 32.59 -6.82
CA THR A 71 26.98 33.77 -6.58
C THR A 71 25.55 33.60 -7.06
N THR A 72 25.22 32.48 -7.72
CA THR A 72 23.87 32.20 -8.19
C THR A 72 22.91 31.99 -7.02
N THR A 73 21.93 32.86 -6.91
CA THR A 73 20.91 32.82 -5.86
C THR A 73 19.58 32.23 -6.33
N SER A 74 19.33 32.16 -7.64
CA SER A 74 18.10 31.64 -8.22
C SER A 74 18.38 30.78 -9.44
N LEU A 75 17.66 29.65 -9.56
CA LEU A 75 17.70 28.77 -10.73
C LEU A 75 16.31 28.49 -11.26
N ASN A 76 16.08 28.73 -12.53
CA ASN A 76 14.86 28.31 -13.20
C ASN A 76 15.08 26.98 -13.93
N LEU A 77 14.59 25.90 -13.34
CA LEU A 77 14.67 24.54 -13.86
C LEU A 77 13.30 23.98 -14.25
N SER A 78 12.34 24.88 -14.56
CA SER A 78 11.00 24.50 -14.97
C SER A 78 10.98 23.75 -16.30
N GLY A 79 10.21 22.66 -16.40
CA GLY A 79 9.99 21.93 -17.66
C GLY A 79 11.22 21.19 -18.19
N LYS A 80 12.23 20.93 -17.37
CA LYS A 80 13.51 20.32 -17.78
C LYS A 80 13.54 18.80 -17.70
N GLN A 81 12.39 18.15 -17.53
CA GLN A 81 12.24 16.69 -17.42
C GLN A 81 13.05 16.08 -16.25
N LEU A 82 13.30 16.85 -15.19
CA LEU A 82 14.05 16.40 -14.03
C LEU A 82 13.29 15.33 -13.25
N THR A 83 14.01 14.32 -12.79
CA THR A 83 13.52 13.27 -11.89
C THR A 83 14.11 13.38 -10.49
N ASP A 84 15.20 14.12 -10.32
CA ASP A 84 15.85 14.44 -9.05
C ASP A 84 16.59 15.79 -9.13
N VAL A 85 17.14 16.22 -8.02
CA VAL A 85 17.87 17.51 -7.90
C VAL A 85 19.31 17.33 -7.43
N LYS A 86 19.86 16.13 -7.56
CA LYS A 86 21.24 15.83 -7.16
C LYS A 86 22.22 16.69 -7.97
N GLY A 87 23.09 17.39 -7.27
CA GLY A 87 24.06 18.33 -7.86
C GLY A 87 23.71 19.80 -7.63
N LEU A 88 22.53 20.14 -7.10
CA LEU A 88 22.21 21.52 -6.70
C LEU A 88 23.01 22.01 -5.48
N ASP A 89 23.59 21.11 -4.71
CA ASP A 89 24.54 21.40 -3.63
C ASP A 89 25.81 22.09 -4.09
N ALA A 90 26.10 22.05 -5.41
CA ALA A 90 27.16 22.85 -6.06
C ALA A 90 26.97 24.36 -5.95
N PHE A 91 25.74 24.84 -5.63
CA PHE A 91 25.36 26.25 -5.62
C PHE A 91 25.21 26.77 -4.17
N PRO A 92 26.29 27.26 -3.53
CA PRO A 92 26.28 27.59 -2.10
C PRO A 92 25.41 28.81 -1.74
N ALA A 93 25.14 29.69 -2.72
CA ALA A 93 24.29 30.87 -2.50
C ALA A 93 22.84 30.67 -2.96
N LEU A 94 22.47 29.48 -3.47
CA LEU A 94 21.13 29.21 -4.00
C LEU A 94 20.07 29.37 -2.92
N SER A 95 19.17 30.32 -3.09
CA SER A 95 18.07 30.61 -2.17
C SER A 95 16.69 30.34 -2.79
N GLU A 96 16.60 30.36 -4.13
CA GLU A 96 15.37 30.14 -4.85
C GLU A 96 15.54 29.12 -5.99
N VAL A 97 14.62 28.16 -6.10
CA VAL A 97 14.62 27.22 -7.21
C VAL A 97 13.21 26.98 -7.75
N ASN A 98 13.06 27.12 -9.07
CA ASN A 98 11.84 26.76 -9.76
C ASN A 98 11.99 25.37 -10.40
N LEU A 99 11.31 24.39 -9.84
CA LEU A 99 11.27 22.98 -10.26
C LEU A 99 9.91 22.60 -10.87
N SER A 100 9.10 23.57 -11.28
CA SER A 100 7.77 23.30 -11.81
C SER A 100 7.81 22.49 -13.12
N ASN A 101 6.71 21.75 -13.40
CA ASN A 101 6.51 21.03 -14.66
C ASN A 101 7.66 20.04 -15.00
N ASN A 102 8.15 19.33 -14.01
CA ASN A 102 9.18 18.28 -14.18
C ASN A 102 8.58 16.86 -14.07
N LYS A 103 9.42 15.85 -13.93
CA LYS A 103 9.09 14.42 -13.88
C LYS A 103 9.44 13.80 -12.54
N PHE A 104 9.34 14.56 -11.45
CA PHE A 104 9.52 13.99 -10.13
C PHE A 104 8.49 12.89 -9.88
N ALA A 105 8.96 11.79 -9.27
CA ALA A 105 8.07 10.72 -8.82
C ALA A 105 7.12 11.23 -7.72
N GLN A 106 6.23 10.39 -7.27
CA GLN A 106 5.18 10.72 -6.28
C GLN A 106 5.69 11.39 -5.00
N THR A 107 6.96 11.18 -4.63
CA THR A 107 7.59 11.71 -3.41
C THR A 107 8.67 12.72 -3.75
N PHE A 108 8.66 13.88 -3.09
CA PHE A 108 9.75 14.85 -3.12
C PHE A 108 10.47 14.92 -1.78
N ASP A 109 11.78 14.79 -1.81
CA ASP A 109 12.64 14.88 -0.63
C ASP A 109 13.32 16.26 -0.54
N PHE A 110 12.83 17.12 0.36
CA PHE A 110 13.40 18.45 0.58
C PHE A 110 14.82 18.41 1.18
N GLY A 111 15.23 17.27 1.74
CA GLY A 111 16.60 17.06 2.23
C GLY A 111 17.64 17.04 1.11
N THR A 112 17.23 16.84 -0.15
CA THR A 112 18.12 16.84 -1.32
C THR A 112 18.44 18.24 -1.85
N LEU A 113 17.74 19.27 -1.35
CA LEU A 113 18.00 20.66 -1.72
C LEU A 113 19.10 21.27 -0.81
N PRO A 114 19.95 22.18 -1.34
CA PRO A 114 20.90 22.94 -0.52
C PRO A 114 20.21 23.58 0.69
N ALA A 115 20.90 23.64 1.83
CA ALA A 115 20.34 24.20 3.06
C ALA A 115 19.98 25.69 2.95
N THR A 116 20.62 26.41 2.02
CA THR A 116 20.40 27.83 1.72
C THR A 116 19.09 28.10 1.00
N VAL A 117 18.48 27.10 0.32
CA VAL A 117 17.23 27.28 -0.43
C VAL A 117 16.08 27.59 0.52
N LYS A 118 15.40 28.71 0.27
CA LYS A 118 14.26 29.25 1.03
C LYS A 118 12.96 29.33 0.23
N SER A 119 13.06 29.32 -1.10
CA SER A 119 11.89 29.38 -1.99
C SER A 119 11.93 28.23 -2.99
N VAL A 120 10.84 27.45 -3.07
CA VAL A 120 10.73 26.29 -3.98
C VAL A 120 9.38 26.32 -4.68
N ASN A 121 9.41 26.17 -6.01
CA ASN A 121 8.22 25.97 -6.80
C ASN A 121 8.20 24.53 -7.38
N LEU A 122 7.26 23.72 -6.93
CA LEU A 122 7.04 22.33 -7.37
C LEU A 122 5.74 22.17 -8.19
N SER A 123 5.09 23.26 -8.58
CA SER A 123 3.82 23.22 -9.32
C SER A 123 3.93 22.40 -10.61
N GLY A 124 2.84 21.81 -11.07
CA GLY A 124 2.80 21.04 -12.31
C GLY A 124 3.56 19.70 -12.28
N ASN A 125 3.98 19.21 -11.09
CA ASN A 125 4.45 17.86 -10.88
C ASN A 125 3.33 16.99 -10.28
N GLU A 126 3.49 15.67 -10.30
CA GLU A 126 2.50 14.73 -9.72
C GLU A 126 2.90 14.26 -8.31
N LEU A 127 3.29 15.22 -7.47
CA LEU A 127 3.76 14.97 -6.12
C LEU A 127 2.63 15.00 -5.10
N TYR A 128 2.58 14.02 -4.22
CA TYR A 128 1.65 13.97 -3.09
C TYR A 128 2.29 13.52 -1.78
N ASP A 129 3.54 13.05 -1.80
CA ASP A 129 4.34 12.72 -0.63
C ASP A 129 5.55 13.67 -0.51
N PHE A 130 5.87 14.06 0.73
CA PHE A 130 6.94 15.01 1.01
C PHE A 130 7.80 14.51 2.17
N LYS A 131 9.13 14.55 2.01
CA LYS A 131 10.08 14.16 3.06
C LYS A 131 10.91 15.35 3.51
N ASN A 132 11.37 15.28 4.75
CA ASN A 132 12.30 16.25 5.34
C ASN A 132 11.77 17.70 5.44
N LEU A 133 10.44 17.86 5.54
CA LEU A 133 9.79 19.09 6.00
C LEU A 133 9.51 19.05 7.50
N ALA A 134 8.85 17.98 7.95
CA ALA A 134 8.57 17.70 9.35
C ALA A 134 8.63 16.20 9.59
N THR A 135 8.99 15.79 10.81
CA THR A 135 8.72 14.43 11.28
C THR A 135 7.30 14.36 11.80
N THR A 136 6.68 13.20 11.66
CA THR A 136 5.36 12.91 12.20
C THR A 136 5.42 11.57 12.94
N ASP A 137 4.89 11.52 14.15
CA ASP A 137 4.73 10.31 14.94
C ASP A 137 3.26 10.20 15.37
N TYR A 138 2.56 9.20 14.84
CA TYR A 138 1.16 8.93 15.15
C TYR A 138 0.99 7.71 16.05
N SER A 139 2.05 7.31 16.77
CA SER A 139 1.94 6.31 17.82
C SER A 139 1.01 6.80 18.94
N ASP A 140 0.35 5.87 19.63
CA ASP A 140 -0.58 6.22 20.73
C ASP A 140 0.10 6.94 21.89
N ASN A 141 1.43 6.80 22.01
CA ASN A 141 2.24 7.35 23.09
C ASN A 141 3.02 8.61 22.72
N ALA A 142 2.85 9.14 21.50
CA ALA A 142 3.58 10.32 21.08
C ALA A 142 3.15 11.56 21.88
N GLN A 143 4.09 12.15 22.64
CA GLN A 143 3.86 13.39 23.39
C GLN A 143 3.93 14.63 22.50
N GLU A 144 4.85 14.64 21.54
CA GLU A 144 5.02 15.68 20.52
C GLU A 144 5.05 15.03 19.15
N PRO A 145 3.89 14.87 18.50
CA PRO A 145 3.78 14.07 17.27
C PRO A 145 4.47 14.72 16.07
N TYR A 146 4.93 15.98 16.18
CA TYR A 146 5.51 16.71 15.05
C TYR A 146 6.78 17.45 15.47
N LYS A 147 7.82 17.41 14.61
CA LYS A 147 9.01 18.25 14.69
C LYS A 147 9.31 18.86 13.35
N LEU A 148 9.54 20.16 13.30
CA LEU A 148 10.00 20.84 12.11
C LEU A 148 11.44 20.39 11.78
N ILE A 149 11.66 19.93 10.55
CA ILE A 149 13.00 19.58 10.06
C ILE A 149 13.58 20.79 9.31
N ARG A 150 12.78 21.35 8.41
CA ARG A 150 13.20 22.45 7.56
C ARG A 150 12.07 23.42 7.33
N SER A 151 12.35 24.73 7.30
CA SER A 151 11.40 25.77 6.95
C SER A 151 11.79 26.44 5.64
N PHE A 152 10.78 26.89 4.91
CA PHE A 152 10.90 27.67 3.68
C PHE A 152 10.12 28.97 3.85
N ASP A 153 10.61 30.03 3.19
CA ASP A 153 9.88 31.30 3.13
C ASP A 153 8.68 31.14 2.19
N LYS A 154 8.88 30.41 1.07
CA LYS A 154 7.83 30.14 0.09
C LYS A 154 7.87 28.73 -0.46
N LEU A 155 6.73 28.06 -0.49
CA LEU A 155 6.51 26.77 -1.17
C LEU A 155 5.32 26.91 -2.13
N VAL A 156 5.50 26.55 -3.40
CA VAL A 156 4.39 26.40 -4.35
C VAL A 156 4.27 24.93 -4.71
N LEU A 157 3.16 24.31 -4.35
CA LEU A 157 2.90 22.88 -4.43
C LEU A 157 1.96 22.54 -5.61
N PRO A 158 2.06 21.33 -6.19
CA PRO A 158 1.11 20.86 -7.19
C PRO A 158 -0.27 20.61 -6.57
N ALA A 159 -1.30 20.52 -7.42
CA ALA A 159 -2.67 20.23 -6.99
C ALA A 159 -2.80 18.86 -6.27
N THR A 160 -1.98 17.90 -6.64
CA THR A 160 -1.92 16.57 -6.02
C THR A 160 -1.42 16.59 -4.57
N ALA A 161 -0.77 17.67 -4.12
CA ALA A 161 -0.37 17.86 -2.73
C ALA A 161 -1.57 17.87 -1.76
N LYS A 162 -2.79 18.09 -2.26
CA LYS A 162 -4.04 17.97 -1.47
C LYS A 162 -4.19 16.60 -0.80
N TYR A 163 -3.56 15.55 -1.35
CA TYR A 163 -3.61 14.18 -0.82
C TYR A 163 -2.62 13.90 0.31
N ASN A 164 -1.72 14.84 0.61
CA ASN A 164 -0.82 14.69 1.76
C ASN A 164 -1.55 14.99 3.06
N MET A 165 -1.71 13.98 3.90
CA MET A 165 -2.52 14.02 5.11
C MET A 165 -1.70 14.13 6.40
N ASP A 166 -0.38 14.09 6.31
CA ASP A 166 0.51 14.01 7.46
C ASP A 166 1.54 15.16 7.51
N VAL A 167 2.45 15.20 6.54
CA VAL A 167 3.60 16.12 6.59
C VAL A 167 3.19 17.56 6.34
N LEU A 168 2.35 17.84 5.33
CA LEU A 168 1.94 19.22 5.01
C LEU A 168 1.06 19.87 6.09
N PRO A 169 0.03 19.18 6.63
CA PRO A 169 -0.73 19.74 7.75
C PRO A 169 0.16 20.02 8.97
N ALA A 170 1.10 19.13 9.30
CA ALA A 170 2.07 19.34 10.35
C ALA A 170 3.00 20.52 10.05
N TYR A 171 3.51 20.60 8.83
CA TYR A 171 4.43 21.66 8.40
C TYR A 171 3.80 23.06 8.52
N VAL A 172 2.59 23.27 8.00
CA VAL A 172 1.95 24.60 8.06
C VAL A 172 1.64 25.03 9.50
N LYS A 173 1.40 24.08 10.40
CA LYS A 173 1.24 24.33 11.83
C LYS A 173 2.56 24.74 12.49
N LEU A 174 3.67 24.10 12.14
CA LEU A 174 4.99 24.34 12.74
C LEU A 174 5.73 25.52 12.11
N ALA A 175 5.43 25.87 10.87
CA ALA A 175 6.03 26.96 10.13
C ALA A 175 4.98 28.00 9.68
N PRO A 176 4.27 28.68 10.60
CA PRO A 176 3.13 29.54 10.27
C PRO A 176 3.51 30.81 9.47
N LYS A 177 4.80 31.13 9.39
CA LYS A 177 5.33 32.27 8.59
C LYS A 177 5.64 31.88 7.14
N SER A 178 5.66 30.60 6.81
CA SER A 178 5.89 30.11 5.46
C SER A 178 4.69 30.45 4.55
N ASP A 179 4.95 31.06 3.41
CA ASP A 179 3.96 31.24 2.34
C ASP A 179 3.81 29.93 1.58
N VAL A 180 2.88 29.08 2.03
CA VAL A 180 2.57 27.81 1.37
C VAL A 180 1.39 28.00 0.45
N GLN A 181 1.61 27.76 -0.84
CA GLN A 181 0.61 27.82 -1.88
C GLN A 181 0.43 26.46 -2.54
N MET A 182 -0.74 26.17 -3.06
CA MET A 182 -1.05 24.95 -3.79
C MET A 182 -1.87 25.28 -5.04
N LEU A 183 -1.60 24.60 -6.15
CA LEU A 183 -2.44 24.79 -7.33
C LEU A 183 -3.85 24.24 -7.08
N ASN A 184 -4.85 25.02 -7.50
CA ASN A 184 -6.22 24.53 -7.61
C ASN A 184 -6.42 23.71 -8.89
N ALA A 185 -7.64 23.20 -9.13
CA ALA A 185 -7.98 22.42 -10.32
C ALA A 185 -7.80 23.19 -11.65
N GLN A 186 -7.82 24.50 -11.62
CA GLN A 186 -7.61 25.39 -12.77
C GLN A 186 -6.14 25.75 -13.00
N GLY A 187 -5.23 25.22 -12.16
CA GLY A 187 -3.79 25.51 -12.25
C GLY A 187 -3.37 26.85 -11.64
N THR A 188 -4.25 27.52 -10.89
CA THR A 188 -3.93 28.78 -10.20
C THR A 188 -3.39 28.48 -8.80
N ALA A 189 -2.29 29.16 -8.43
CA ALA A 189 -1.73 29.04 -7.09
C ALA A 189 -2.58 29.81 -6.08
N GLU A 190 -3.04 29.13 -5.04
CA GLU A 190 -3.82 29.67 -3.94
C GLU A 190 -3.15 29.33 -2.61
N LYS A 191 -3.45 30.10 -1.56
CA LYS A 191 -2.96 29.80 -0.22
C LYS A 191 -3.38 28.38 0.17
N TYR A 192 -2.41 27.57 0.62
CA TYR A 192 -2.70 26.22 1.08
C TYR A 192 -3.68 26.25 2.26
N THR A 193 -4.67 25.39 2.21
CA THR A 193 -5.64 25.17 3.29
C THR A 193 -5.68 23.70 3.68
N THR A 194 -6.00 23.42 4.93
CA THR A 194 -6.23 22.06 5.44
C THR A 194 -7.68 21.60 5.25
N LEU A 195 -8.55 22.46 4.73
CA LEU A 195 -9.95 22.13 4.49
C LEU A 195 -10.11 21.35 3.17
N ARG A 196 -10.89 20.27 3.22
CA ARG A 196 -11.17 19.38 2.09
C ARG A 196 -12.67 19.23 1.90
N GLU A 197 -13.11 19.27 0.65
CA GLU A 197 -14.51 19.09 0.27
C GLU A 197 -14.91 17.62 0.27
N VAL A 198 -16.19 17.39 0.57
CA VAL A 198 -16.91 16.14 0.32
C VAL A 198 -18.14 16.52 -0.51
N PRO A 199 -18.03 16.48 -1.85
CA PRO A 199 -19.08 17.04 -2.71
C PRO A 199 -20.40 16.28 -2.69
N ASP A 200 -20.36 14.97 -2.45
CA ASP A 200 -21.56 14.15 -2.39
C ASP A 200 -22.26 14.31 -1.03
N PRO A 201 -23.53 14.75 -0.99
CA PRO A 201 -24.21 15.00 0.28
C PRO A 201 -24.49 13.73 1.10
N VAL A 202 -24.66 12.58 0.44
CA VAL A 202 -24.85 11.29 1.13
C VAL A 202 -23.55 10.87 1.82
N LEU A 203 -22.43 10.95 1.08
CA LEU A 203 -21.12 10.66 1.64
C LEU A 203 -20.77 11.64 2.77
N LEU A 204 -21.04 12.95 2.58
CA LEU A 204 -20.81 13.97 3.60
C LEU A 204 -21.57 13.64 4.90
N GLN A 205 -22.86 13.32 4.79
CA GLN A 205 -23.68 12.98 5.95
C GLN A 205 -23.13 11.74 6.67
N TYR A 206 -22.82 10.71 5.92
CA TYR A 206 -22.24 9.47 6.46
C TYR A 206 -20.92 9.72 7.19
N LEU A 207 -19.97 10.44 6.56
CA LEU A 207 -18.67 10.71 7.16
C LEU A 207 -18.79 11.62 8.40
N LYS A 208 -19.69 12.61 8.39
CA LYS A 208 -19.94 13.46 9.57
C LYS A 208 -20.52 12.67 10.74
N ALA A 209 -21.41 11.70 10.48
CA ALA A 209 -21.99 10.87 11.53
C ALA A 209 -20.93 9.96 12.21
N ASN A 210 -19.94 9.50 11.46
CA ASN A 210 -18.95 8.53 11.95
C ASN A 210 -17.61 9.16 12.39
N PHE A 211 -17.28 10.39 11.91
CA PHE A 211 -15.99 11.05 12.11
C PHE A 211 -16.15 12.55 12.38
N ALA A 212 -17.11 12.92 13.21
CA ALA A 212 -17.45 14.31 13.47
C ALA A 212 -16.25 15.18 13.93
N SER A 213 -15.28 14.58 14.61
CA SER A 213 -14.13 15.27 15.19
C SER A 213 -13.25 16.00 14.17
N VAL A 214 -13.17 15.49 12.94
CA VAL A 214 -12.33 16.09 11.89
C VAL A 214 -13.07 17.12 11.03
N PHE A 215 -14.36 17.36 11.28
CA PHE A 215 -15.11 18.34 10.49
C PHE A 215 -14.99 19.76 11.01
N SER A 216 -14.98 20.71 10.08
CA SER A 216 -15.15 22.16 10.26
C SER A 216 -16.28 22.61 9.33
N GLY A 217 -17.51 22.74 9.88
CA GLY A 217 -18.70 22.89 9.06
C GLY A 217 -18.96 21.67 8.20
N ASP A 218 -19.03 21.85 6.89
CA ASP A 218 -19.24 20.77 5.91
C ASP A 218 -17.93 20.29 5.23
N LYS A 219 -16.78 20.74 5.74
CA LYS A 219 -15.46 20.35 5.20
C LYS A 219 -14.69 19.50 6.20
N ILE A 220 -13.92 18.55 5.70
CA ILE A 220 -12.94 17.83 6.50
C ILE A 220 -11.72 18.73 6.70
N ASP A 221 -11.31 18.95 7.94
CA ASP A 221 -10.08 19.65 8.28
C ASP A 221 -8.99 18.63 8.61
N ILE A 222 -8.10 18.38 7.66
CA ILE A 222 -7.03 17.40 7.77
C ILE A 222 -5.94 17.74 8.81
N SER A 223 -6.00 18.93 9.42
CA SER A 223 -5.15 19.28 10.56
C SER A 223 -5.72 18.80 11.89
N LYS A 224 -6.98 18.36 11.92
CA LYS A 224 -7.63 17.83 13.11
C LYS A 224 -7.35 16.33 13.26
N SER A 225 -7.17 15.91 14.50
CA SER A 225 -7.03 14.49 14.84
C SER A 225 -8.39 13.81 14.94
N ILE A 226 -8.50 12.60 14.39
CA ILE A 226 -9.64 11.72 14.67
C ILE A 226 -9.62 11.37 16.17
N LYS A 227 -10.73 11.57 16.86
CA LYS A 227 -10.88 11.21 18.29
C LYS A 227 -10.70 9.71 18.50
N VAL A 228 -10.26 9.34 19.69
CA VAL A 228 -9.92 7.94 20.02
C VAL A 228 -11.08 6.97 19.79
N ASP A 229 -12.28 7.37 20.15
CA ASP A 229 -13.52 6.61 19.98
C ASP A 229 -13.97 6.47 18.51
N GLU A 230 -13.56 7.39 17.65
CA GLU A 230 -13.86 7.36 16.22
C GLU A 230 -12.79 6.61 15.38
N ARG A 231 -11.58 6.42 15.90
CA ARG A 231 -10.45 5.86 15.12
C ARG A 231 -10.70 4.47 14.55
N ALA A 232 -11.43 3.65 15.28
CA ALA A 232 -11.75 2.28 14.92
C ALA A 232 -13.06 2.15 14.13
N ASN A 233 -13.78 3.26 13.89
CA ASN A 233 -14.98 3.22 13.05
C ASN A 233 -14.59 2.76 11.64
N ALA A 234 -15.30 1.77 11.14
CA ALA A 234 -15.08 1.31 9.76
C ALA A 234 -15.63 2.35 8.77
N VAL A 235 -14.95 2.50 7.66
CA VAL A 235 -15.52 3.14 6.47
C VAL A 235 -16.21 2.04 5.67
N LYS A 236 -17.54 2.01 5.75
CA LYS A 236 -18.37 0.97 5.15
C LYS A 236 -19.41 1.57 4.21
N ILE A 237 -19.18 1.46 2.92
CA ILE A 237 -20.07 1.94 1.86
C ILE A 237 -20.64 0.73 1.14
N LEU A 238 -21.93 0.49 1.30
CA LEU A 238 -22.63 -0.64 0.70
C LEU A 238 -23.71 -0.17 -0.28
N LYS A 239 -23.30 0.09 -1.51
CA LYS A 239 -24.15 0.39 -2.67
C LYS A 239 -23.96 -0.69 -3.76
N GLY A 240 -23.91 -1.93 -3.34
CA GLY A 240 -23.64 -3.07 -4.20
C GLY A 240 -24.90 -3.88 -4.54
N GLU A 241 -24.69 -5.16 -4.75
CA GLU A 241 -25.76 -6.11 -5.05
C GLU A 241 -26.58 -6.46 -3.80
N GLU A 242 -27.66 -7.23 -4.01
CA GLU A 242 -28.51 -7.73 -2.94
C GLU A 242 -27.70 -8.36 -1.80
N GLY A 243 -27.97 -7.94 -0.57
CA GLY A 243 -27.23 -8.32 0.63
C GLY A 243 -26.04 -7.44 0.97
N TYR A 244 -25.65 -6.53 0.07
CA TYR A 244 -24.60 -5.52 0.26
C TYR A 244 -25.08 -4.15 -0.23
N ASN A 245 -26.35 -3.86 -0.07
CA ASN A 245 -26.97 -2.59 -0.49
C ASN A 245 -27.73 -1.99 0.68
N GLU A 246 -27.20 -0.89 1.22
CA GLU A 246 -27.80 -0.14 2.31
C GLU A 246 -28.61 1.03 1.75
N PRO A 247 -29.89 1.22 2.15
CA PRO A 247 -30.76 2.24 1.59
C PRO A 247 -30.20 3.67 1.69
N GLU A 248 -29.38 3.95 2.68
CA GLU A 248 -28.76 5.26 2.88
C GLU A 248 -27.84 5.65 1.71
N PHE A 249 -27.24 4.69 1.01
CA PHE A 249 -26.35 4.93 -0.13
C PHE A 249 -27.06 4.92 -1.50
N ALA A 250 -28.37 4.74 -1.54
CA ALA A 250 -29.11 4.65 -2.81
C ALA A 250 -28.85 5.86 -3.75
N ASN A 251 -28.72 7.07 -3.18
CA ASN A 251 -28.48 8.32 -3.91
C ASN A 251 -27.00 8.74 -3.96
N LEU A 252 -26.08 7.91 -3.50
CA LEU A 252 -24.64 8.16 -3.58
C LEU A 252 -24.21 8.20 -5.05
N LYS A 253 -23.44 9.22 -5.45
CA LYS A 253 -23.00 9.44 -6.84
C LYS A 253 -21.48 9.45 -7.01
N ASN A 254 -20.73 9.80 -5.97
CA ASN A 254 -19.27 9.75 -6.00
C ASN A 254 -18.71 9.55 -4.60
N LEU A 255 -17.41 9.21 -4.54
CA LEU A 255 -16.67 8.92 -3.32
C LEU A 255 -15.57 9.96 -3.05
N GLU A 256 -15.61 11.11 -3.73
CA GLU A 256 -14.64 12.18 -3.50
C GLU A 256 -14.71 12.66 -2.05
N GLY A 257 -13.56 12.71 -1.38
CA GLY A 257 -13.44 13.08 0.02
C GLY A 257 -13.27 11.91 0.98
N ILE A 258 -13.65 10.68 0.60
CA ILE A 258 -13.53 9.50 1.48
C ILE A 258 -12.08 9.27 1.94
N ILE A 259 -11.11 9.53 1.06
CA ILE A 259 -9.69 9.36 1.37
C ILE A 259 -9.19 10.30 2.47
N PHE A 260 -9.86 11.42 2.72
CA PHE A 260 -9.49 12.32 3.82
C PHE A 260 -9.85 11.76 5.19
N ILE A 261 -10.59 10.66 5.23
CA ILE A 261 -10.77 9.83 6.43
C ILE A 261 -9.83 8.62 6.39
N THR A 262 -9.90 7.81 5.34
CA THR A 262 -9.16 6.54 5.28
C THR A 262 -7.64 6.72 5.26
N ASN A 263 -7.15 7.82 4.68
CA ASN A 263 -5.72 8.15 4.66
C ASN A 263 -5.26 8.93 5.92
N ASN A 264 -6.18 9.30 6.82
CA ASN A 264 -5.79 9.98 8.06
C ASN A 264 -4.84 9.08 8.87
N PRO A 265 -3.70 9.60 9.32
CA PRO A 265 -2.69 8.78 10.03
C PRO A 265 -3.20 8.11 11.31
N LEU A 266 -4.30 8.62 11.88
CA LEU A 266 -4.92 8.07 13.09
C LEU A 266 -6.12 7.15 12.80
N PHE A 267 -6.52 7.00 11.53
CA PHE A 267 -7.55 6.05 11.14
C PHE A 267 -7.06 4.61 11.37
N ARG A 268 -7.93 3.77 11.92
CA ARG A 268 -7.62 2.38 12.30
C ARG A 268 -8.75 1.41 11.94
N GLY A 269 -9.82 1.94 11.35
CA GLY A 269 -10.97 1.16 10.96
C GLY A 269 -10.71 0.29 9.73
N ASP A 270 -11.59 -0.64 9.51
CA ASP A 270 -11.65 -1.39 8.26
C ASP A 270 -12.21 -0.53 7.13
N VAL A 271 -11.84 -0.88 5.89
CA VAL A 271 -12.33 -0.21 4.69
C VAL A 271 -13.13 -1.22 3.86
N GLU A 272 -14.42 -1.01 3.76
CA GLU A 272 -15.30 -1.81 2.91
C GLU A 272 -16.09 -0.88 1.97
N ILE A 273 -15.75 -0.91 0.70
CA ILE A 273 -16.43 -0.15 -0.35
C ILE A 273 -16.95 -1.15 -1.38
N ARG A 274 -18.27 -1.26 -1.45
CA ARG A 274 -18.97 -2.09 -2.43
C ARG A 274 -19.90 -1.20 -3.24
N THR A 275 -19.66 -1.17 -4.54
CA THR A 275 -20.48 -0.44 -5.51
C THR A 275 -20.81 -1.33 -6.68
N LEU A 276 -21.75 -0.93 -7.53
CA LEU A 276 -22.03 -1.66 -8.76
C LEU A 276 -20.92 -1.37 -9.79
N PRO A 277 -20.38 -2.39 -10.47
CA PRO A 277 -19.24 -2.23 -11.38
C PRO A 277 -19.48 -1.29 -12.58
N ASP A 278 -20.73 -1.10 -12.99
CA ASP A 278 -21.16 -0.23 -14.07
C ASP A 278 -21.35 1.25 -13.66
N GLU A 279 -21.43 1.54 -12.38
CA GLU A 279 -21.54 2.92 -11.87
C GLU A 279 -20.22 3.69 -11.87
N ASN A 280 -19.09 3.02 -12.15
CA ASN A 280 -17.76 3.62 -12.34
C ASN A 280 -17.27 4.52 -11.18
N PHE A 281 -17.55 4.13 -9.95
CA PHE A 281 -17.00 4.82 -8.78
C PHE A 281 -15.46 4.75 -8.76
N VAL A 282 -14.84 5.84 -8.32
CA VAL A 282 -13.37 5.95 -8.23
C VAL A 282 -12.97 6.43 -6.84
N VAL A 283 -11.97 5.78 -6.27
CA VAL A 283 -11.24 6.23 -5.08
C VAL A 283 -9.76 6.28 -5.43
N ASP A 284 -9.30 7.43 -5.85
CA ASP A 284 -7.90 7.65 -6.20
C ASP A 284 -7.06 7.94 -4.95
N ASN A 285 -5.77 7.57 -4.99
CA ASN A 285 -4.80 7.79 -3.90
C ASN A 285 -5.24 7.21 -2.54
N LEU A 286 -5.88 6.05 -2.55
CA LEU A 286 -6.23 5.33 -1.33
C LEU A 286 -4.98 4.75 -0.66
N LYS A 287 -4.66 5.24 0.54
CA LYS A 287 -3.51 4.81 1.35
C LYS A 287 -4.02 4.10 2.61
N ILE A 288 -3.69 2.85 2.75
CA ILE A 288 -4.19 2.05 3.87
C ILE A 288 -3.35 2.29 5.12
N SER A 289 -4.04 2.50 6.23
CA SER A 289 -3.46 2.71 7.56
C SER A 289 -2.70 1.46 8.04
N PRO A 290 -1.62 1.62 8.82
CA PRO A 290 -0.94 0.49 9.45
C PRO A 290 -1.83 -0.40 10.30
N LYS A 291 -2.91 0.15 10.85
CA LYS A 291 -3.82 -0.53 11.79
C LYS A 291 -5.11 -1.07 11.17
N THR A 292 -5.33 -0.84 9.89
CA THR A 292 -6.46 -1.41 9.16
C THR A 292 -6.31 -2.92 9.04
N GLY A 293 -7.31 -3.65 9.50
CA GLY A 293 -7.31 -5.13 9.48
C GLY A 293 -7.85 -5.72 8.18
N SER A 294 -8.87 -5.08 7.60
CA SER A 294 -9.55 -5.57 6.40
C SER A 294 -9.76 -4.47 5.37
N VAL A 295 -9.55 -4.80 4.11
CA VAL A 295 -9.83 -3.94 2.95
C VAL A 295 -10.65 -4.71 1.93
N VAL A 296 -11.85 -4.22 1.62
CA VAL A 296 -12.74 -4.76 0.60
C VAL A 296 -13.07 -3.66 -0.41
N LEU A 297 -12.66 -3.85 -1.65
CA LEU A 297 -12.85 -2.93 -2.78
C LEU A 297 -13.58 -3.67 -3.89
N TYR A 298 -14.91 -3.56 -3.92
CA TYR A 298 -15.76 -4.24 -4.90
C TYR A 298 -16.46 -3.22 -5.81
N GLY A 299 -16.33 -3.38 -7.12
CA GLY A 299 -16.96 -2.51 -8.12
C GLY A 299 -16.41 -1.08 -8.17
N VAL A 300 -15.36 -0.78 -7.44
CA VAL A 300 -14.74 0.54 -7.32
C VAL A 300 -13.35 0.57 -7.95
N SER A 301 -13.05 1.58 -8.74
CA SER A 301 -11.72 1.79 -9.33
C SER A 301 -10.78 2.46 -8.33
N THR A 302 -9.59 1.87 -8.10
CA THR A 302 -8.58 2.41 -7.17
C THR A 302 -7.20 2.51 -7.85
N PRO A 303 -6.97 3.52 -8.71
CA PRO A 303 -5.77 3.57 -9.55
C PRO A 303 -4.46 3.68 -8.76
N ASN A 304 -4.41 4.43 -7.70
CA ASN A 304 -3.21 4.65 -6.88
C ASN A 304 -3.38 4.06 -5.47
N LEU A 305 -3.73 2.76 -5.39
CA LEU A 305 -3.80 2.04 -4.11
C LEU A 305 -2.41 1.90 -3.49
N ASN A 306 -2.25 2.33 -2.25
CA ASN A 306 -1.00 2.25 -1.51
C ASN A 306 -1.17 1.39 -0.24
N LEU A 307 -0.55 0.22 -0.23
CA LEU A 307 -0.55 -0.75 0.86
C LEU A 307 0.79 -0.81 1.61
N THR A 308 1.74 0.08 1.29
CA THR A 308 3.13 0.00 1.82
C THR A 308 3.24 0.18 3.34
N ARG A 309 2.16 0.58 4.01
CA ARG A 309 2.09 0.74 5.47
C ARG A 309 1.06 -0.17 6.14
N ALA A 310 0.36 -1.01 5.40
CA ALA A 310 -0.75 -1.85 5.88
C ALA A 310 -0.24 -3.06 6.69
N GLU A 311 0.31 -2.81 7.90
CA GLU A 311 0.98 -3.82 8.71
C GLU A 311 0.01 -4.83 9.35
N ASP A 312 -1.14 -4.36 9.84
CA ASP A 312 -2.12 -5.20 10.54
C ASP A 312 -3.15 -5.85 9.58
N LEU A 313 -3.00 -5.64 8.27
CA LEU A 313 -3.91 -6.18 7.26
C LEU A 313 -3.90 -7.71 7.28
N PHE A 314 -5.08 -8.33 7.48
CA PHE A 314 -5.27 -9.78 7.44
C PHE A 314 -6.23 -10.22 6.32
N ALA A 315 -7.02 -9.31 5.75
CA ALA A 315 -7.94 -9.59 4.66
C ALA A 315 -7.86 -8.51 3.57
N PHE A 316 -7.68 -8.93 2.33
CA PHE A 316 -7.63 -8.04 1.18
C PHE A 316 -8.50 -8.56 0.04
N TRP A 317 -9.46 -7.75 -0.38
CA TRP A 317 -10.33 -8.03 -1.53
C TRP A 317 -10.26 -6.87 -2.52
N ALA A 318 -10.05 -7.19 -3.79
CA ALA A 318 -10.22 -6.29 -4.92
C ALA A 318 -10.97 -7.04 -6.02
N VAL A 319 -12.22 -6.70 -6.24
CA VAL A 319 -13.09 -7.37 -7.22
C VAL A 319 -13.75 -6.34 -8.11
N HIS A 320 -13.79 -6.60 -9.43
CA HIS A 320 -14.28 -5.66 -10.44
C HIS A 320 -13.60 -4.29 -10.36
N ASN A 321 -12.27 -4.30 -10.13
CA ASN A 321 -11.49 -3.07 -9.95
C ASN A 321 -10.68 -2.74 -11.20
N LYS A 322 -11.21 -1.83 -12.03
CA LYS A 322 -10.59 -1.43 -13.31
C LYS A 322 -9.35 -0.54 -13.15
N GLY A 323 -9.16 0.10 -11.99
CA GLY A 323 -8.07 1.07 -11.78
C GLY A 323 -6.78 0.46 -11.23
N ILE A 324 -6.88 -0.65 -10.50
CA ILE A 324 -5.75 -1.23 -9.80
C ILE A 324 -4.71 -1.79 -10.77
N THR A 325 -3.45 -1.40 -10.60
CA THR A 325 -2.34 -1.85 -11.44
C THR A 325 -1.28 -2.64 -10.67
N ASN A 326 -1.23 -2.45 -9.36
CA ASN A 326 -0.28 -3.09 -8.46
C ASN A 326 -0.95 -3.39 -7.11
N VAL A 327 -0.76 -4.61 -6.61
CA VAL A 327 -1.11 -5.01 -5.24
C VAL A 327 0.15 -5.50 -4.55
N ASN A 328 0.65 -4.73 -3.61
CA ASN A 328 1.85 -5.06 -2.85
C ASN A 328 1.50 -5.24 -1.36
N LEU A 329 1.42 -6.49 -0.92
CA LEU A 329 1.09 -6.87 0.46
C LEU A 329 2.34 -7.08 1.34
N SER A 330 3.54 -6.77 0.86
CA SER A 330 4.80 -7.05 1.57
C SER A 330 4.90 -6.42 2.97
N ALA A 331 4.16 -5.33 3.22
CA ALA A 331 4.12 -4.67 4.53
C ALA A 331 3.28 -5.42 5.57
N SER A 332 2.35 -6.29 5.16
CA SER A 332 1.48 -6.99 6.10
C SER A 332 2.26 -7.93 7.01
N LYS A 333 2.01 -7.80 8.31
CA LYS A 333 2.53 -8.67 9.38
C LYS A 333 1.48 -9.67 9.88
N LYS A 334 0.30 -9.68 9.25
CA LYS A 334 -0.84 -10.54 9.65
C LYS A 334 -1.21 -11.57 8.60
N ILE A 335 -1.34 -11.16 7.33
CA ILE A 335 -1.59 -12.12 6.25
C ILE A 335 -0.44 -13.14 6.25
N MET A 336 -0.77 -14.42 6.25
CA MET A 336 0.15 -15.56 6.31
C MET A 336 0.93 -15.69 7.65
N GLN A 337 0.74 -14.82 8.61
CA GLN A 337 1.55 -14.73 9.84
C GLN A 337 0.73 -14.80 11.13
N ARG A 338 -0.49 -15.34 11.06
CA ARG A 338 -1.37 -15.50 12.23
C ARG A 338 -1.30 -16.89 12.87
N GLY A 339 -0.51 -17.78 12.31
CA GLY A 339 -0.38 -19.16 12.76
C GLY A 339 -1.67 -19.97 12.56
N GLU A 340 -1.83 -21.03 13.32
CA GLU A 340 -3.00 -21.94 13.20
C GLU A 340 -4.35 -21.27 13.46
N THR A 341 -4.37 -20.14 14.19
CA THR A 341 -5.62 -19.43 14.50
C THR A 341 -6.28 -18.81 13.26
N SER A 342 -5.55 -18.61 12.18
CA SER A 342 -6.09 -18.11 10.92
C SER A 342 -7.10 -19.06 10.27
N HIS A 343 -7.14 -20.32 10.69
CA HIS A 343 -7.99 -21.36 10.14
C HIS A 343 -9.21 -21.70 11.04
N LEU A 344 -9.28 -21.10 12.23
CA LEU A 344 -10.35 -21.36 13.18
C LEU A 344 -11.52 -20.37 12.98
N GLY A 345 -12.49 -20.72 12.15
CA GLY A 345 -13.70 -19.95 11.93
C GLY A 345 -13.59 -18.86 10.86
N PHE A 346 -14.55 -17.92 10.85
CA PHE A 346 -14.70 -16.85 9.85
C PHE A 346 -13.63 -15.74 9.90
N VAL A 347 -12.62 -15.88 10.71
CA VAL A 347 -11.55 -14.88 10.93
C VAL A 347 -10.24 -15.34 10.28
N GLY A 348 -10.31 -16.08 9.20
CA GLY A 348 -9.16 -16.45 8.39
C GLY A 348 -8.57 -15.25 7.65
N ASP A 349 -7.30 -15.35 7.30
CA ASP A 349 -6.67 -14.42 6.38
C ASP A 349 -6.95 -14.82 4.93
N PHE A 350 -7.36 -13.86 4.13
CA PHE A 350 -7.65 -14.10 2.71
C PHE A 350 -7.12 -13.00 1.80
N ILE A 351 -6.81 -13.42 0.59
CA ILE A 351 -6.49 -12.56 -0.53
C ILE A 351 -7.44 -12.94 -1.67
N ILE A 352 -8.29 -12.01 -2.07
CA ILE A 352 -9.21 -12.21 -3.21
C ILE A 352 -8.99 -11.06 -4.19
N ILE A 353 -8.51 -11.37 -5.38
CA ILE A 353 -8.33 -10.43 -6.47
C ILE A 353 -8.98 -11.04 -7.70
N ALA A 354 -10.03 -10.40 -8.19
CA ALA A 354 -10.81 -10.95 -9.28
C ALA A 354 -11.34 -9.85 -10.22
N ASP A 355 -11.33 -10.12 -11.53
CA ASP A 355 -11.71 -9.15 -12.56
C ASP A 355 -11.05 -7.79 -12.36
N CYS A 356 -9.71 -7.81 -12.30
CA CYS A 356 -8.88 -6.62 -12.23
C CYS A 356 -8.05 -6.51 -13.52
N PRO A 357 -8.63 -6.02 -14.63
CA PRO A 357 -8.07 -6.17 -15.98
C PRO A 357 -6.77 -5.39 -16.21
N ASN A 358 -6.42 -4.48 -15.31
CA ASN A 358 -5.20 -3.67 -15.40
C ASN A 358 -4.12 -4.07 -14.39
N LEU A 359 -4.37 -5.07 -13.54
CA LEU A 359 -3.39 -5.54 -12.57
C LEU A 359 -2.18 -6.17 -13.27
N LYS A 360 -1.00 -5.62 -13.04
CA LYS A 360 0.28 -6.08 -13.62
C LYS A 360 1.14 -6.81 -12.60
N THR A 361 1.13 -6.34 -11.36
CA THR A 361 2.00 -6.89 -10.31
C THR A 361 1.22 -7.22 -9.06
N PHE A 362 1.54 -8.38 -8.50
CA PHE A 362 1.03 -8.87 -7.23
C PHE A 362 2.18 -9.38 -6.39
N THR A 363 2.27 -8.94 -5.13
CA THR A 363 3.32 -9.34 -4.19
C THR A 363 2.69 -9.78 -2.88
N LEU A 364 3.01 -10.99 -2.46
CA LEU A 364 2.62 -11.55 -1.17
C LEU A 364 3.38 -10.88 -0.01
N PRO A 365 2.93 -11.06 1.24
CA PRO A 365 3.66 -10.62 2.43
C PRO A 365 5.07 -11.18 2.49
N ASP A 366 6.01 -10.36 2.99
CA ASP A 366 7.37 -10.83 3.29
C ASP A 366 7.38 -11.58 4.63
N VAL A 367 7.39 -12.90 4.54
CA VAL A 367 7.43 -13.79 5.72
C VAL A 367 8.85 -14.24 6.09
N SER A 368 9.88 -13.69 5.46
CA SER A 368 11.28 -14.10 5.69
C SER A 368 11.75 -13.88 7.12
N LYS A 369 11.16 -12.91 7.82
CA LYS A 369 11.44 -12.59 9.23
C LYS A 369 10.33 -13.03 10.18
N SER A 370 9.36 -13.79 9.69
CA SER A 370 8.27 -14.27 10.54
C SER A 370 8.78 -15.25 11.59
N THR A 371 8.34 -15.05 12.83
CA THR A 371 8.53 -16.01 13.92
C THR A 371 7.38 -17.01 14.03
N VAL A 372 6.36 -16.85 13.21
CA VAL A 372 5.18 -17.71 13.18
C VAL A 372 5.46 -18.97 12.39
N SER A 373 5.08 -20.13 12.93
CA SER A 373 5.14 -21.41 12.26
C SER A 373 3.93 -22.26 12.66
N PRO A 374 3.22 -22.86 11.72
CA PRO A 374 3.43 -22.82 10.27
C PRO A 374 3.00 -21.50 9.65
N ILE A 375 3.62 -21.15 8.52
CA ILE A 375 3.13 -20.07 7.64
C ILE A 375 1.86 -20.60 6.97
N SER A 376 0.75 -19.90 7.19
CA SER A 376 -0.57 -20.40 6.82
C SER A 376 -1.44 -19.32 6.19
N ILE A 377 -2.33 -19.69 5.28
CA ILE A 377 -3.35 -18.82 4.73
C ILE A 377 -4.65 -19.58 4.54
N PHE A 378 -5.79 -18.92 4.82
CA PHE A 378 -7.09 -19.54 4.61
C PHE A 378 -7.41 -19.62 3.11
N ALA A 379 -7.35 -18.51 2.38
CA ALA A 379 -7.66 -18.52 0.96
C ALA A 379 -6.82 -17.52 0.14
N ILE A 380 -6.42 -17.97 -1.04
CA ILE A 380 -5.92 -17.10 -2.11
C ILE A 380 -6.77 -17.34 -3.35
N SER A 381 -7.34 -16.27 -3.90
CA SER A 381 -8.10 -16.29 -5.15
C SER A 381 -7.56 -15.22 -6.08
N LEU A 382 -6.98 -15.63 -7.22
CA LEU A 382 -6.48 -14.77 -8.28
C LEU A 382 -7.20 -15.16 -9.56
N LEU A 383 -8.19 -14.35 -9.97
CA LEU A 383 -9.15 -14.72 -11.03
C LEU A 383 -9.27 -13.58 -12.05
N GLU A 384 -9.27 -13.89 -13.33
CA GLU A 384 -9.50 -12.92 -14.42
C GLU A 384 -8.53 -11.72 -14.36
N LEU A 385 -7.22 -12.00 -14.39
CA LEU A 385 -6.15 -11.03 -14.28
C LEU A 385 -5.28 -11.02 -15.57
N PRO A 386 -5.81 -10.57 -16.71
CA PRO A 386 -5.20 -10.81 -18.03
C PRO A 386 -3.86 -10.10 -18.26
N LYS A 387 -3.50 -9.13 -17.41
CA LYS A 387 -2.22 -8.39 -17.50
C LYS A 387 -1.23 -8.72 -16.39
N LEU A 388 -1.52 -9.73 -15.56
CA LEU A 388 -0.63 -10.12 -14.48
C LEU A 388 0.68 -10.71 -15.01
N THR A 389 1.80 -10.05 -14.75
CA THR A 389 3.14 -10.46 -15.22
C THR A 389 4.08 -10.86 -14.09
N SER A 390 3.77 -10.52 -12.84
CA SER A 390 4.59 -10.91 -11.69
C SER A 390 4.50 -12.41 -11.42
N THR A 391 5.58 -12.98 -10.90
CA THR A 391 5.58 -14.35 -10.37
C THR A 391 4.64 -14.45 -9.17
N ILE A 392 3.82 -15.51 -9.11
CA ILE A 392 3.02 -15.88 -7.95
C ILE A 392 3.86 -16.83 -7.11
N ASP A 393 4.50 -16.33 -6.07
CA ASP A 393 5.40 -17.14 -5.22
C ASP A 393 4.68 -17.62 -3.96
N LEU A 394 4.22 -18.86 -3.97
CA LEU A 394 3.56 -19.54 -2.86
C LEU A 394 4.54 -20.40 -2.04
N SER A 395 5.84 -20.39 -2.35
CA SER A 395 6.84 -21.35 -1.83
C SER A 395 6.97 -21.38 -0.31
N LYS A 396 6.59 -20.31 0.37
CA LYS A 396 6.69 -20.19 1.84
C LYS A 396 5.46 -20.67 2.59
N ILE A 397 4.36 -20.94 1.90
CA ILE A 397 3.12 -21.33 2.56
C ILE A 397 3.19 -22.81 2.94
N GLN A 398 2.91 -23.12 4.20
CA GLN A 398 2.96 -24.46 4.76
C GLN A 398 1.57 -25.04 5.04
N VAL A 399 0.55 -24.19 5.12
CA VAL A 399 -0.84 -24.57 5.36
C VAL A 399 -1.76 -23.79 4.45
N PHE A 400 -2.59 -24.51 3.71
CA PHE A 400 -3.61 -23.97 2.83
C PHE A 400 -4.99 -24.56 3.14
N SER A 401 -6.04 -23.75 2.95
CA SER A 401 -7.42 -24.24 2.89
C SER A 401 -8.01 -24.12 1.48
N SER A 402 -7.78 -23.01 0.78
CA SER A 402 -8.31 -22.77 -0.56
C SER A 402 -7.31 -22.02 -1.43
N LEU A 403 -7.13 -22.51 -2.65
CA LEU A 403 -6.34 -21.86 -3.69
C LEU A 403 -7.14 -21.83 -4.99
N GLN A 404 -7.34 -20.63 -5.53
CA GLN A 404 -8.05 -20.43 -6.78
C GLN A 404 -7.20 -19.62 -7.76
N LEU A 405 -6.89 -20.18 -8.90
CA LEU A 405 -6.09 -19.56 -9.96
C LEU A 405 -6.78 -19.79 -11.30
N ALA A 406 -7.32 -18.73 -11.91
CA ALA A 406 -8.04 -18.86 -13.15
C ALA A 406 -7.90 -17.63 -14.06
N LYS A 407 -7.82 -17.84 -15.36
CA LYS A 407 -7.74 -16.78 -16.37
C LYS A 407 -6.63 -15.76 -16.07
N ILE A 408 -5.46 -16.25 -15.74
CA ILE A 408 -4.22 -15.47 -15.62
C ILE A 408 -3.32 -15.79 -16.81
N PRO A 409 -2.40 -14.91 -17.23
CA PRO A 409 -1.58 -15.15 -18.42
C PRO A 409 -0.79 -16.47 -18.35
N ALA A 410 -0.73 -17.19 -19.44
CA ALA A 410 0.06 -18.42 -19.53
C ALA A 410 1.54 -18.21 -19.20
N THR A 411 2.06 -17.00 -19.44
CA THR A 411 3.43 -16.59 -19.10
C THR A 411 3.67 -16.33 -17.62
N THR A 412 2.61 -16.18 -16.81
CA THR A 412 2.75 -15.95 -15.37
C THR A 412 3.32 -17.20 -14.71
N LYS A 413 4.46 -17.06 -14.06
CA LYS A 413 5.11 -18.15 -13.32
C LYS A 413 4.43 -18.36 -11.97
N ILE A 414 4.20 -19.61 -11.58
CA ILE A 414 3.69 -20.01 -10.27
C ILE A 414 4.76 -20.84 -9.58
N ILE A 415 5.13 -20.46 -8.36
CA ILE A 415 6.06 -21.24 -7.53
C ILE A 415 5.24 -21.83 -6.39
N TYR A 416 4.99 -23.13 -6.47
CA TYR A 416 4.26 -23.84 -5.43
C TYR A 416 5.14 -24.18 -4.22
N PRO A 417 4.54 -24.43 -3.04
CA PRO A 417 5.27 -24.89 -1.87
C PRO A 417 5.99 -26.21 -2.13
N THR A 418 7.23 -26.29 -1.69
CA THR A 418 7.99 -27.55 -1.73
C THR A 418 7.54 -28.52 -0.66
N GLU A 419 7.00 -28.02 0.46
CA GLU A 419 6.50 -28.81 1.56
C GLU A 419 5.26 -28.18 2.15
N ILE A 420 4.18 -28.95 2.26
CA ILE A 420 2.94 -28.57 2.94
C ILE A 420 2.80 -29.44 4.17
N LYS A 421 2.68 -28.83 5.35
CA LYS A 421 2.47 -29.52 6.62
C LYS A 421 1.11 -30.19 6.66
N TYR A 422 0.08 -29.43 6.36
CA TYR A 422 -1.30 -29.94 6.26
C TYR A 422 -2.20 -28.98 5.47
N PHE A 423 -3.37 -29.51 5.08
CA PHE A 423 -4.46 -28.73 4.50
C PHE A 423 -5.60 -28.68 5.50
N THR A 424 -6.36 -27.60 5.50
CA THR A 424 -7.56 -27.47 6.34
C THR A 424 -8.77 -27.14 5.49
N ILE A 425 -9.92 -27.71 5.83
CA ILE A 425 -11.19 -27.41 5.19
C ILE A 425 -12.07 -26.66 6.19
N GLY A 426 -12.58 -25.50 5.79
CA GLY A 426 -13.73 -24.87 6.44
C GLY A 426 -13.59 -24.52 7.92
N GLY A 427 -12.39 -24.31 8.43
CA GLY A 427 -12.18 -23.85 9.80
C GLY A 427 -12.37 -24.89 10.90
N ASN A 428 -12.64 -26.13 10.57
CA ASN A 428 -12.65 -27.21 11.55
C ASN A 428 -11.26 -27.84 11.63
N LYS A 429 -10.65 -27.77 12.81
CA LYS A 429 -9.52 -28.65 13.15
C LYS A 429 -10.06 -30.07 13.07
N GLU A 430 -9.77 -30.77 11.97
CA GLU A 430 -10.01 -32.21 11.98
C GLU A 430 -9.09 -32.83 13.03
N LYS A 431 -9.61 -33.85 13.70
CA LYS A 431 -8.95 -34.56 14.79
C LYS A 431 -7.50 -34.90 14.39
N GLU A 432 -6.60 -34.78 15.34
CA GLU A 432 -5.19 -35.16 15.22
C GLU A 432 -5.06 -36.48 14.44
N GLY A 433 -4.36 -36.43 13.29
CA GLY A 433 -4.20 -37.58 12.40
C GLY A 433 -5.05 -37.60 11.12
N GLN A 434 -6.06 -36.74 10.97
CA GLN A 434 -6.78 -36.55 9.70
C GLN A 434 -6.31 -35.27 9.03
N PHE A 435 -5.65 -35.42 7.90
CA PHE A 435 -5.24 -34.26 7.10
C PHE A 435 -6.44 -33.66 6.39
N GLY A 436 -6.70 -32.39 6.60
CA GLY A 436 -7.62 -31.62 5.79
C GLY A 436 -7.22 -31.63 4.31
N LYS A 437 -8.11 -31.23 3.44
CA LYS A 437 -7.92 -31.21 1.99
C LYS A 437 -7.79 -29.78 1.47
N LEU A 438 -6.87 -29.53 0.55
CA LEU A 438 -6.82 -28.30 -0.19
C LEU A 438 -8.00 -28.24 -1.18
N ASN A 439 -8.77 -27.17 -1.10
CA ASN A 439 -9.75 -26.83 -2.12
C ASN A 439 -9.02 -26.10 -3.27
N LEU A 440 -8.69 -26.82 -4.33
CA LEU A 440 -7.97 -26.28 -5.48
C LEU A 440 -8.94 -26.01 -6.63
N THR A 441 -9.05 -24.74 -7.06
CA THR A 441 -9.80 -24.32 -8.25
C THR A 441 -8.83 -23.71 -9.25
N ILE A 442 -8.69 -24.33 -10.41
CA ILE A 442 -7.77 -23.87 -11.46
C ILE A 442 -8.40 -24.02 -12.83
N THR A 443 -7.97 -23.23 -13.79
CA THR A 443 -8.33 -23.41 -15.20
C THR A 443 -7.44 -24.43 -15.89
N LYS A 444 -7.86 -24.91 -17.05
CA LYS A 444 -7.10 -25.92 -17.80
C LYS A 444 -5.68 -25.43 -18.15
N ASP A 445 -5.52 -24.18 -18.57
CA ASP A 445 -4.23 -23.58 -18.89
C ASP A 445 -3.30 -23.51 -17.66
N ILE A 446 -3.84 -23.32 -16.46
CA ILE A 446 -3.07 -23.39 -15.21
C ILE A 446 -2.75 -24.86 -14.87
N TYR A 447 -3.70 -25.78 -15.07
CA TYR A 447 -3.47 -27.20 -14.85
C TYR A 447 -2.37 -27.75 -15.77
N ASP A 448 -2.33 -27.31 -17.04
CA ASP A 448 -1.37 -27.80 -18.03
C ASP A 448 0.09 -27.36 -17.77
N LYS A 449 0.30 -26.39 -16.88
CA LYS A 449 1.66 -25.98 -16.47
C LYS A 449 2.39 -27.14 -15.73
N GLU A 450 3.65 -27.36 -16.09
CA GLU A 450 4.44 -28.46 -15.50
C GLU A 450 4.60 -28.33 -13.98
N GLU A 451 4.77 -27.10 -13.49
CA GLU A 451 4.84 -26.84 -12.04
C GLU A 451 3.53 -27.17 -11.32
N THR A 452 2.38 -26.93 -11.96
CA THR A 452 1.06 -27.25 -11.41
C THR A 452 0.83 -28.75 -11.38
N LYS A 453 1.14 -29.45 -12.47
CA LYS A 453 1.07 -30.92 -12.54
C LYS A 453 1.95 -31.57 -11.48
N ALA A 454 3.20 -31.10 -11.35
CA ALA A 454 4.12 -31.60 -10.35
C ALA A 454 3.60 -31.41 -8.91
N PHE A 455 3.02 -30.24 -8.63
CA PHE A 455 2.39 -29.95 -7.33
C PHE A 455 1.20 -30.88 -7.05
N ILE A 456 0.31 -31.03 -8.01
CA ILE A 456 -0.86 -31.92 -7.88
C ILE A 456 -0.41 -33.37 -7.68
N GLN A 457 0.48 -33.88 -8.53
CA GLN A 457 0.97 -35.25 -8.45
C GLN A 457 1.64 -35.58 -7.13
N LYS A 458 2.34 -34.60 -6.52
CA LYS A 458 3.00 -34.79 -5.23
C LYS A 458 2.03 -35.09 -4.09
N TYR A 459 0.85 -34.49 -4.10
CA TYR A 459 -0.11 -34.58 -3.01
C TYR A 459 -1.32 -35.47 -3.30
N LEU A 460 -1.52 -35.86 -4.58
CA LEU A 460 -2.61 -36.70 -5.04
C LEU A 460 -2.64 -38.09 -4.35
N PRO A 461 -1.53 -38.84 -4.30
CA PRO A 461 -1.55 -40.20 -3.79
C PRO A 461 -1.99 -40.34 -2.33
N ASN A 462 -1.98 -39.22 -1.60
CA ASN A 462 -2.33 -39.17 -0.17
C ASN A 462 -3.74 -38.60 0.08
N ASN A 463 -4.60 -38.48 -0.93
CA ASN A 463 -5.94 -37.87 -0.84
C ASN A 463 -5.95 -36.48 -0.17
N ARG A 464 -4.87 -35.70 -0.32
CA ARG A 464 -4.71 -34.42 0.36
C ARG A 464 -5.24 -33.24 -0.45
N ILE A 465 -5.60 -33.43 -1.70
CA ILE A 465 -6.20 -32.40 -2.55
C ILE A 465 -7.63 -32.84 -2.89
N THR A 466 -8.60 -32.03 -2.48
CA THR A 466 -9.93 -32.07 -3.07
C THR A 466 -9.98 -31.03 -4.16
N THR A 467 -10.14 -31.45 -5.38
CA THR A 467 -10.37 -30.52 -6.47
C THR A 467 -11.86 -30.41 -6.68
N SER A 468 -12.42 -29.27 -6.40
CA SER A 468 -13.73 -28.89 -6.91
C SER A 468 -13.51 -27.91 -8.05
N TYR A 469 -13.83 -28.34 -9.26
CA TYR A 469 -13.77 -27.50 -10.43
C TYR A 469 -15.14 -26.84 -10.59
N ASN A 470 -15.29 -25.61 -10.11
CA ASN A 470 -16.39 -24.74 -10.49
C ASN A 470 -15.81 -23.71 -11.45
N PHE A 471 -15.96 -23.94 -12.74
CA PHE A 471 -15.44 -23.05 -13.74
C PHE A 471 -16.52 -22.21 -14.35
N VAL A 472 -16.21 -20.96 -14.40
CA VAL A 472 -16.87 -19.97 -15.20
C VAL A 472 -16.22 -19.99 -16.56
N ASP A 473 -17.03 -20.07 -17.57
CA ASP A 473 -16.72 -20.03 -18.99
C ASP A 473 -16.00 -21.22 -19.59
N ASN A 474 -16.43 -21.59 -20.78
CA ASN A 474 -15.84 -22.31 -21.92
C ASN A 474 -14.47 -23.02 -21.75
N LEU A 475 -13.85 -22.88 -20.63
CA LEU A 475 -12.57 -23.50 -20.28
C LEU A 475 -12.72 -24.99 -20.04
N LEU A 476 -13.98 -25.45 -19.97
CA LEU A 476 -14.26 -26.82 -19.61
C LEU A 476 -15.42 -27.43 -20.36
N GLU A 477 -15.79 -26.94 -21.53
CA GLU A 477 -16.67 -27.73 -22.38
C GLU A 477 -16.12 -29.15 -22.59
N ASP A 478 -14.79 -29.31 -22.49
CA ASP A 478 -14.08 -30.57 -22.65
C ASP A 478 -13.33 -31.04 -21.38
N SER A 479 -13.51 -30.38 -20.22
CA SER A 479 -12.71 -30.78 -19.07
C SER A 479 -13.42 -31.82 -18.23
N GLU A 480 -12.68 -32.82 -17.94
CA GLU A 480 -12.98 -33.85 -16.98
C GLU A 480 -12.86 -33.26 -15.56
N ILE A 481 -13.91 -33.44 -14.76
CA ILE A 481 -13.87 -33.09 -13.35
C ILE A 481 -13.19 -34.24 -12.62
N TYR A 482 -12.05 -33.95 -12.01
CA TYR A 482 -11.35 -34.91 -11.18
C TYR A 482 -11.88 -34.82 -9.76
N ASP A 483 -12.58 -35.85 -9.31
CA ASP A 483 -13.01 -35.98 -7.91
C ASP A 483 -12.02 -36.91 -7.19
N TYR A 484 -11.20 -36.31 -6.32
CA TYR A 484 -10.22 -37.05 -5.53
C TYR A 484 -10.77 -37.53 -4.18
N THR A 485 -12.07 -37.34 -3.93
CA THR A 485 -12.72 -37.82 -2.71
C THR A 485 -13.18 -39.28 -2.84
N ASP A 486 -13.17 -39.84 -4.05
CA ASP A 486 -13.53 -41.24 -4.27
C ASP A 486 -12.42 -42.17 -3.78
N THR A 487 -12.58 -42.60 -2.53
CA THR A 487 -11.66 -43.52 -1.85
C THR A 487 -11.74 -44.95 -2.37
N ASN A 488 -12.69 -45.25 -3.28
CA ASN A 488 -12.86 -46.60 -3.82
C ASN A 488 -12.05 -46.84 -5.09
N ASN A 489 -11.30 -45.84 -5.56
CA ASN A 489 -10.46 -46.01 -6.72
C ASN A 489 -9.06 -46.56 -6.32
N GLU A 490 -8.94 -47.88 -6.23
CA GLU A 490 -7.70 -48.57 -5.89
C GLU A 490 -6.53 -48.29 -6.83
N SER A 491 -6.77 -47.69 -7.98
CA SER A 491 -5.75 -47.40 -9.00
C SER A 491 -4.99 -46.07 -8.76
N GLY A 492 -5.38 -45.25 -7.80
CA GLY A 492 -4.78 -43.91 -7.55
C GLY A 492 -4.97 -42.93 -8.71
N ARG A 493 -5.83 -43.22 -9.68
CA ARG A 493 -6.21 -42.31 -10.75
C ARG A 493 -7.44 -41.52 -10.34
N PRO A 494 -7.52 -40.22 -10.66
CA PRO A 494 -8.72 -39.44 -10.43
C PRO A 494 -9.90 -40.05 -11.15
N SER A 495 -11.05 -40.19 -10.46
CA SER A 495 -12.29 -40.55 -11.14
C SER A 495 -12.78 -39.38 -11.98
N ILE A 496 -13.16 -39.68 -13.21
CA ILE A 496 -13.66 -38.70 -14.16
C ILE A 496 -15.19 -38.66 -14.03
N HIS A 497 -15.72 -37.60 -13.42
CA HIS A 497 -17.16 -37.37 -13.46
C HIS A 497 -17.52 -36.41 -14.59
N SER A 498 -18.30 -36.89 -15.54
CA SER A 498 -18.81 -36.02 -16.60
C SER A 498 -19.77 -34.99 -15.99
N ARG A 499 -19.68 -33.77 -16.47
CA ARG A 499 -20.45 -32.58 -16.12
C ARG A 499 -21.98 -32.77 -16.11
N SER A 500 -22.48 -33.95 -16.45
CA SER A 500 -23.90 -34.17 -16.78
C SER A 500 -24.88 -34.08 -15.61
N SER A 501 -24.43 -34.05 -14.35
CA SER A 501 -25.36 -34.09 -13.21
C SER A 501 -25.62 -32.75 -12.51
N LEU A 502 -24.75 -31.76 -12.64
CA LEU A 502 -24.89 -30.50 -11.90
C LEU A 502 -25.41 -29.30 -12.69
N ASN A 503 -25.29 -29.30 -14.03
CA ASN A 503 -25.62 -28.11 -14.83
C ASN A 503 -26.64 -28.33 -15.96
N ARG A 504 -27.31 -29.46 -16.06
CA ARG A 504 -28.35 -29.67 -17.09
C ARG A 504 -29.68 -28.98 -16.82
N ALA A 505 -29.90 -28.45 -15.64
CA ALA A 505 -31.18 -27.81 -15.32
C ALA A 505 -31.25 -26.31 -15.70
N ASN A 506 -30.10 -25.63 -15.80
CA ASN A 506 -30.08 -24.23 -16.21
C ASN A 506 -28.77 -23.95 -16.96
N ASN A 507 -28.86 -23.68 -18.24
CA ASN A 507 -27.80 -23.11 -19.10
C ASN A 507 -27.44 -21.65 -18.69
N LYS A 508 -27.36 -21.36 -17.41
CA LYS A 508 -26.99 -20.05 -16.90
C LYS A 508 -25.53 -20.13 -16.48
N GLU A 509 -24.67 -19.43 -17.19
CA GLU A 509 -23.30 -19.17 -16.73
C GLU A 509 -23.37 -18.60 -15.30
N LEU A 510 -22.64 -19.21 -14.37
CA LEU A 510 -22.48 -18.63 -13.05
C LEU A 510 -21.59 -17.39 -13.19
N THR A 511 -22.10 -16.26 -12.78
CA THR A 511 -21.33 -15.02 -12.70
C THR A 511 -20.25 -15.16 -11.61
N LEU A 512 -19.19 -14.39 -11.72
CA LEU A 512 -18.14 -14.32 -10.68
C LEU A 512 -18.73 -14.08 -9.29
N ASN A 513 -19.81 -13.30 -9.20
CA ASN A 513 -20.58 -13.05 -7.99
C ASN A 513 -21.24 -14.31 -7.43
N GLU A 514 -21.79 -15.15 -8.30
CA GLU A 514 -22.38 -16.42 -7.86
C GLU A 514 -21.31 -17.38 -7.35
N ILE A 515 -20.10 -17.35 -7.91
CA ILE A 515 -18.96 -18.15 -7.44
C ILE A 515 -18.47 -17.64 -6.07
N VAL A 516 -18.32 -16.33 -5.92
CA VAL A 516 -17.95 -15.70 -4.65
C VAL A 516 -19.05 -15.95 -3.61
N LYS A 517 -20.34 -15.83 -3.98
CA LYS A 517 -21.48 -16.15 -3.11
C LYS A 517 -21.54 -17.62 -2.69
N LEU A 518 -21.34 -18.54 -3.61
CA LEU A 518 -21.39 -19.98 -3.31
C LEU A 518 -20.30 -20.42 -2.33
N ARG A 519 -19.18 -19.72 -2.27
CA ARG A 519 -18.05 -20.11 -1.41
C ARG A 519 -17.85 -19.25 -0.18
N PHE A 520 -18.24 -17.99 -0.21
CA PHE A 520 -17.98 -17.03 0.87
C PHE A 520 -19.24 -16.37 1.41
N GLY A 521 -20.40 -16.57 0.77
CA GLY A 521 -21.66 -15.97 1.15
C GLY A 521 -22.61 -17.01 1.77
N ASN A 522 -23.02 -16.74 2.89
CA ASN A 522 -24.16 -17.04 3.74
C ASN A 522 -23.75 -17.22 5.20
N SER A 523 -22.81 -16.42 5.69
CA SER A 523 -22.76 -16.19 7.12
C SER A 523 -23.92 -15.27 7.50
N LYS A 524 -25.12 -15.82 7.61
CA LYS A 524 -26.16 -15.17 8.40
C LYS A 524 -25.62 -15.06 9.80
N HIS A 525 -25.19 -13.88 10.21
CA HIS A 525 -25.03 -13.56 11.62
C HIS A 525 -26.38 -13.82 12.30
N LYS A 526 -26.50 -14.92 12.97
CA LYS A 526 -27.49 -15.03 14.03
C LYS A 526 -27.08 -14.07 15.12
N LYS A 527 -27.96 -13.10 15.40
CA LYS A 527 -27.85 -12.19 16.53
C LYS A 527 -27.65 -12.96 17.84
#